data_c3f175bf518fb3ae42cf00e7db1a1075
#
_entry.id   c3f175bf518fb3ae42cf00e7db1a1075
#
_cell.length_a   1.000
_cell.length_b   1.000
_cell.length_c   1.000
_cell.angle_alpha   90.00
_cell.angle_beta   90.00
_cell.angle_gamma   90.00
#
_symmetry.space_group_name_H-M   'P 1'
#
loop_
_entity.id
_entity.type
_entity.pdbx_description
1 polymer ?
#
loop_
_entity_poly.entity_id
_entity_poly.type
_entity_poly.pdbx_seq_one_letter_code
_entity_poly.pdbx_strand_id
1 'polypeptide(L)'
;NDGWGGPDIEKPKWKRQVWEIFKENYDNPYYGGGEKQPGCWFDFRIGDVHFVMIDGRYYRESPRSKENPSMLGPAQLKWLKQTLKQPATFKVLCTNVPMTPKVKPGSKDTWDGFAAERQKIFQYIADQKIPGLVILSADRHRSDAFKIDTGIVGMYPLYECQSSRLTNQHVHGLIKHSLFGYNEKQSFGRVDFDLKADDPTFKYTVIN
;
A
#
# COMPACT_ATOMS: atom_id res chain seq x y z
N ASN A 1 -6.95 12.70 -7.50
CA ASN A 1 -8.26 12.10 -7.68
C ASN A 1 -8.12 10.89 -8.56
N ASP A 2 -8.34 9.76 -8.00
CA ASP A 2 -8.14 8.40 -8.48
C ASP A 2 -9.20 7.91 -9.48
N GLY A 3 -9.97 8.80 -10.08
CA GLY A 3 -10.99 8.47 -11.08
C GLY A 3 -12.26 7.80 -10.52
N TRP A 4 -12.29 7.46 -9.24
CA TRP A 4 -13.39 6.76 -8.60
C TRP A 4 -14.38 7.69 -7.88
N GLY A 5 -14.21 9.01 -8.00
CA GLY A 5 -15.12 10.00 -7.42
C GLY A 5 -14.89 10.37 -5.97
N GLY A 6 -13.74 10.00 -5.41
CA GLY A 6 -13.36 10.30 -4.04
C GLY A 6 -13.79 9.27 -3.01
N PRO A 7 -13.45 9.49 -1.72
CA PRO A 7 -13.57 8.47 -0.68
C PRO A 7 -15.01 8.10 -0.29
N ASP A 8 -15.99 8.88 -0.70
CA ASP A 8 -17.39 8.69 -0.31
C ASP A 8 -18.23 7.97 -1.37
N ILE A 9 -17.68 7.69 -2.55
CA ILE A 9 -18.39 7.02 -3.64
C ILE A 9 -18.00 5.56 -3.68
N GLU A 10 -18.78 4.70 -3.05
CA GLU A 10 -18.53 3.27 -2.94
C GLU A 10 -18.77 2.51 -4.25
N LYS A 11 -19.76 2.91 -5.02
CA LYS A 11 -20.22 2.15 -6.20
C LYS A 11 -20.63 3.07 -7.36
N PRO A 12 -19.69 3.80 -7.97
CA PRO A 12 -20.02 4.61 -9.14
C PRO A 12 -20.46 3.70 -10.30
N LYS A 13 -21.48 4.14 -11.05
CA LYS A 13 -22.05 3.38 -12.18
C LYS A 13 -21.02 3.05 -13.26
N TRP A 14 -20.04 3.91 -13.44
CA TRP A 14 -18.96 3.79 -14.44
C TRP A 14 -17.73 3.00 -13.97
N LYS A 15 -17.76 2.42 -12.78
CA LYS A 15 -16.61 1.71 -12.18
C LYS A 15 -16.08 0.58 -13.05
N ARG A 16 -16.98 -0.18 -13.68
CA ARG A 16 -16.59 -1.26 -14.59
C ARG A 16 -15.90 -0.72 -15.84
N GLN A 17 -16.43 0.34 -16.44
CA GLN A 17 -15.85 0.95 -17.63
C GLN A 17 -14.44 1.48 -17.37
N VAL A 18 -14.22 2.14 -16.23
CA VAL A 18 -12.87 2.62 -15.85
C VAL A 18 -11.91 1.46 -15.65
N TRP A 19 -12.36 0.33 -15.11
CA TRP A 19 -11.52 -0.87 -14.99
C TRP A 19 -11.15 -1.46 -16.36
N GLU A 20 -12.06 -1.46 -17.34
CA GLU A 20 -11.74 -1.86 -18.72
C GLU A 20 -10.66 -0.94 -19.32
N ILE A 21 -10.84 0.38 -19.22
CA ILE A 21 -9.86 1.37 -19.68
C ILE A 21 -8.51 1.18 -18.97
N PHE A 22 -8.51 0.85 -17.67
CA PHE A 22 -7.28 0.56 -16.95
C PHE A 22 -6.53 -0.64 -17.57
N LYS A 23 -7.22 -1.72 -17.90
CA LYS A 23 -6.63 -2.89 -18.55
C LYS A 23 -6.05 -2.59 -19.94
N GLU A 24 -6.66 -1.68 -20.69
CA GLU A 24 -6.17 -1.24 -21.99
C GLU A 24 -4.87 -0.41 -21.90
N ASN A 25 -4.62 0.25 -20.78
CA ASN A 25 -3.50 1.17 -20.61
C ASN A 25 -2.34 0.60 -19.78
N TYR A 26 -2.54 -0.48 -19.05
CA TYR A 26 -1.52 -1.07 -18.17
C TYR A 26 -1.44 -2.58 -18.41
N ASP A 27 -0.27 -3.06 -18.80
CA ASP A 27 0.02 -4.48 -19.00
C ASP A 27 0.49 -5.12 -17.69
N ASN A 28 -0.47 -5.49 -16.84
CA ASN A 28 -0.21 -6.18 -15.58
C ASN A 28 -0.32 -7.70 -15.77
N PRO A 29 0.34 -8.53 -14.93
CA PRO A 29 0.23 -9.99 -15.00
C PRO A 29 -1.20 -10.51 -14.98
N TYR A 30 -2.07 -9.82 -14.24
CA TYR A 30 -3.52 -10.05 -14.18
C TYR A 30 -4.23 -8.85 -13.52
N TYR A 31 -5.55 -8.86 -13.46
CA TYR A 31 -6.37 -7.75 -12.97
C TYR A 31 -7.40 -8.26 -11.97
N GLY A 32 -7.03 -8.23 -10.68
CA GLY A 32 -7.87 -8.72 -9.59
C GLY A 32 -8.20 -10.20 -9.72
N GLY A 33 -9.45 -10.57 -9.51
CA GLY A 33 -9.96 -11.93 -9.74
C GLY A 33 -10.55 -12.14 -11.14
N GLY A 34 -10.15 -11.31 -12.12
CA GLY A 34 -10.65 -11.35 -13.50
C GLY A 34 -12.08 -10.83 -13.63
N GLU A 35 -12.77 -11.23 -14.68
CA GLU A 35 -14.10 -10.73 -15.06
C GLU A 35 -15.17 -10.90 -13.97
N LYS A 36 -15.09 -11.98 -13.19
CA LYS A 36 -16.04 -12.27 -12.10
C LYS A 36 -15.76 -11.47 -10.83
N GLN A 37 -14.52 -11.03 -10.65
CA GLN A 37 -14.06 -10.29 -9.48
C GLN A 37 -13.11 -9.17 -9.93
N PRO A 38 -13.61 -8.14 -10.65
CA PRO A 38 -12.77 -7.08 -11.18
C PRO A 38 -12.01 -6.34 -10.09
N GLY A 39 -10.84 -5.81 -10.44
CA GLY A 39 -9.99 -5.02 -9.54
C GLY A 39 -8.62 -4.83 -10.15
N CYS A 40 -7.80 -4.00 -9.52
CA CYS A 40 -6.47 -3.66 -10.03
C CYS A 40 -5.34 -4.28 -9.19
N TRP A 41 -5.63 -5.23 -8.30
CA TRP A 41 -4.59 -5.93 -7.53
C TRP A 41 -3.95 -7.05 -8.34
N PHE A 42 -2.66 -7.22 -8.13
CA PHE A 42 -1.84 -8.27 -8.74
C PHE A 42 -0.55 -8.46 -7.95
N ASP A 43 0.22 -9.49 -8.26
CA ASP A 43 1.56 -9.70 -7.74
C ASP A 43 2.52 -10.14 -8.86
N PHE A 44 3.80 -9.91 -8.63
CA PHE A 44 4.88 -10.35 -9.52
C PHE A 44 6.19 -10.51 -8.74
N ARG A 45 7.20 -11.09 -9.39
CA ARG A 45 8.51 -11.29 -8.78
C ARG A 45 9.62 -10.73 -9.63
N ILE A 46 10.64 -10.21 -8.95
CA ILE A 46 11.95 -9.91 -9.54
C ILE A 46 12.97 -10.64 -8.68
N GLY A 47 13.53 -11.71 -9.19
CA GLY A 47 14.37 -12.62 -8.39
C GLY A 47 13.59 -13.14 -7.17
N ASP A 48 14.18 -13.03 -5.99
CA ASP A 48 13.57 -13.45 -4.71
C ASP A 48 12.89 -12.28 -3.96
N VAL A 49 12.51 -11.25 -4.69
CA VAL A 49 11.64 -10.15 -4.20
C VAL A 49 10.24 -10.31 -4.76
N HIS A 50 9.24 -10.42 -3.89
CA HIS A 50 7.84 -10.58 -4.25
C HIS A 50 7.07 -9.26 -4.07
N PHE A 51 6.64 -8.65 -5.16
CA PHE A 51 5.85 -7.43 -5.16
C PHE A 51 4.36 -7.77 -5.11
N VAL A 52 3.65 -7.20 -4.16
CA VAL A 52 2.22 -7.43 -3.89
C VAL A 52 1.50 -6.09 -3.99
N MET A 53 0.84 -5.86 -5.13
CA MET A 53 0.16 -4.61 -5.47
C MET A 53 -1.30 -4.68 -5.04
N ILE A 54 -1.70 -3.90 -4.03
CA ILE A 54 -3.09 -3.88 -3.57
C ILE A 54 -3.88 -2.73 -4.18
N ASP A 55 -5.17 -2.97 -4.42
CA ASP A 55 -6.13 -1.99 -4.90
C ASP A 55 -6.97 -1.47 -3.73
N GLY A 56 -6.66 -0.28 -3.25
CA GLY A 56 -7.38 0.38 -2.17
C GLY A 56 -8.60 1.19 -2.65
N ARG A 57 -9.12 0.96 -3.87
CA ARG A 57 -10.20 1.76 -4.45
C ARG A 57 -11.40 0.94 -4.92
N TYR A 58 -11.20 -0.15 -5.64
CA TYR A 58 -12.29 -0.84 -6.33
C TYR A 58 -13.39 -1.35 -5.38
N TYR A 59 -13.03 -1.91 -4.23
CA TYR A 59 -13.97 -2.47 -3.23
C TYR A 59 -14.06 -1.65 -1.95
N ARG A 60 -13.49 -0.46 -1.96
CA ARG A 60 -13.49 0.42 -0.80
C ARG A 60 -14.89 0.81 -0.38
N GLU A 61 -15.17 0.66 0.90
CA GLU A 61 -16.37 1.14 1.56
C GLU A 61 -16.18 2.56 2.10
N SER A 62 -17.28 3.30 2.33
CA SER A 62 -17.18 4.63 2.91
C SER A 62 -16.87 4.58 4.40
N PRO A 63 -15.74 5.15 4.86
CA PRO A 63 -15.43 5.23 6.27
C PRO A 63 -16.24 6.30 7.02
N ARG A 64 -17.16 6.98 6.35
CA ARG A 64 -18.08 7.96 6.97
C ARG A 64 -19.45 7.37 7.27
N SER A 65 -19.88 6.39 6.50
CA SER A 65 -21.22 5.78 6.61
C SER A 65 -21.20 4.39 7.22
N LYS A 66 -20.03 3.82 7.46
CA LYS A 66 -19.88 2.44 7.93
C LYS A 66 -18.94 2.33 9.12
N GLU A 67 -19.31 1.58 10.13
CA GLU A 67 -18.43 1.17 11.20
C GLU A 67 -17.51 0.06 10.71
N ASN A 68 -16.21 0.17 10.99
CA ASN A 68 -15.18 -0.78 10.52
C ASN A 68 -15.24 -1.07 9.00
N PRO A 69 -15.15 -0.05 8.14
CA PRO A 69 -15.24 -0.22 6.70
C PRO A 69 -14.08 -1.06 6.17
N SER A 70 -14.30 -1.77 5.05
CA SER A 70 -13.24 -2.46 4.32
C SER A 70 -12.64 -1.56 3.25
N MET A 71 -11.33 -1.55 3.12
CA MET A 71 -10.62 -0.94 2.00
C MET A 71 -10.49 -1.91 0.82
N LEU A 72 -10.22 -3.18 1.12
CA LEU A 72 -9.87 -4.17 0.09
C LEU A 72 -11.06 -5.02 -0.37
N GLY A 73 -12.07 -5.15 0.48
CA GLY A 73 -13.13 -6.13 0.28
C GLY A 73 -12.68 -7.58 0.56
N PRO A 74 -13.63 -8.51 0.73
CA PRO A 74 -13.32 -9.87 1.21
C PRO A 74 -12.47 -10.69 0.23
N ALA A 75 -12.68 -10.53 -1.07
CA ALA A 75 -11.97 -11.30 -2.08
C ALA A 75 -10.49 -10.92 -2.16
N GLN A 76 -10.19 -9.63 -2.23
CA GLN A 76 -8.82 -9.16 -2.24
C GLN A 76 -8.10 -9.42 -0.92
N LEU A 77 -8.79 -9.25 0.23
CA LEU A 77 -8.20 -9.56 1.53
C LEU A 77 -7.84 -11.05 1.65
N LYS A 78 -8.67 -11.96 1.13
CA LYS A 78 -8.36 -13.38 1.06
C LYS A 78 -7.13 -13.65 0.17
N TRP A 79 -7.11 -13.06 -1.03
CA TRP A 79 -5.98 -13.14 -1.94
C TRP A 79 -4.69 -12.61 -1.30
N LEU A 80 -4.72 -11.43 -0.68
CA LEU A 80 -3.56 -10.83 -0.01
C LEU A 80 -2.96 -11.77 1.03
N LYS A 81 -3.81 -12.37 1.87
CA LYS A 81 -3.38 -13.33 2.89
C LYS A 81 -2.71 -14.57 2.30
N GLN A 82 -3.21 -15.08 1.18
CA GLN A 82 -2.62 -16.22 0.48
C GLN A 82 -1.29 -15.85 -0.18
N THR A 83 -1.24 -14.69 -0.84
CA THR A 83 -0.06 -14.18 -1.53
C THR A 83 1.09 -13.89 -0.58
N LEU A 84 0.83 -13.27 0.58
CA LEU A 84 1.85 -12.99 1.58
C LEU A 84 2.48 -14.25 2.21
N LYS A 85 1.84 -15.41 2.14
CA LYS A 85 2.40 -16.69 2.61
C LYS A 85 3.42 -17.31 1.64
N GLN A 86 3.45 -16.88 0.40
CA GLN A 86 4.41 -17.40 -0.57
C GLN A 86 5.84 -17.07 -0.14
N PRO A 87 6.79 -18.01 -0.28
CA PRO A 87 8.16 -17.77 0.14
C PRO A 87 8.81 -16.70 -0.72
N ALA A 88 9.55 -15.79 -0.09
CA ALA A 88 10.43 -14.81 -0.71
C ALA A 88 11.33 -14.20 0.38
N THR A 89 12.55 -13.79 0.04
CA THR A 89 13.43 -13.05 0.96
C THR A 89 12.82 -11.73 1.34
N PHE A 90 12.33 -10.96 0.37
CA PHE A 90 11.55 -9.75 0.63
C PHE A 90 10.16 -9.83 0.00
N LYS A 91 9.19 -9.33 0.73
CA LYS A 91 7.83 -9.05 0.25
C LYS A 91 7.59 -7.56 0.27
N VAL A 92 7.27 -6.99 -0.87
CA VAL A 92 7.02 -5.54 -1.02
C VAL A 92 5.52 -5.33 -1.18
N LEU A 93 4.86 -4.92 -0.10
CA LEU A 93 3.44 -4.58 -0.12
C LEU A 93 3.27 -3.15 -0.63
N CYS A 94 2.79 -3.01 -1.87
CA CYS A 94 2.53 -1.71 -2.48
C CYS A 94 1.07 -1.29 -2.26
N THR A 95 0.89 -0.14 -1.65
CA THR A 95 -0.41 0.46 -1.37
C THR A 95 -0.48 1.90 -1.89
N ASN A 96 -1.65 2.30 -2.38
CA ASN A 96 -1.84 3.64 -2.93
C ASN A 96 -1.83 4.75 -1.88
N VAL A 97 -2.16 4.46 -0.63
CA VAL A 97 -2.17 5.41 0.49
C VAL A 97 -1.43 4.85 1.70
N PRO A 98 -0.89 5.70 2.60
CA PRO A 98 -0.09 5.25 3.74
C PRO A 98 -0.81 4.30 4.69
N MET A 99 -0.11 3.23 5.10
CA MET A 99 -0.51 2.32 6.17
C MET A 99 -0.07 2.81 7.55
N THR A 100 1.01 3.59 7.65
CA THR A 100 1.48 4.18 8.90
C THR A 100 0.39 5.02 9.55
N PRO A 101 0.06 4.79 10.84
CA PRO A 101 -0.92 5.58 11.56
C PRO A 101 -0.54 7.06 11.64
N LYS A 102 -1.56 7.94 11.59
CA LYS A 102 -1.43 9.38 11.81
C LYS A 102 -0.55 10.12 10.80
N VAL A 103 -0.32 9.55 9.63
CA VAL A 103 0.37 10.24 8.52
C VAL A 103 -0.45 11.41 7.98
N LYS A 104 -1.77 11.32 8.08
CA LYS A 104 -2.73 12.40 7.77
C LYS A 104 -3.78 12.46 8.88
N PRO A 105 -3.49 13.10 10.01
CA PRO A 105 -4.40 13.14 11.15
C PRO A 105 -5.82 13.60 10.76
N GLY A 106 -6.85 12.88 11.22
CA GLY A 106 -8.24 13.17 10.91
C GLY A 106 -8.72 12.77 9.51
N SER A 107 -7.83 12.32 8.65
CA SER A 107 -8.20 11.83 7.31
C SER A 107 -8.83 10.44 7.38
N LYS A 108 -9.93 10.28 6.65
CA LYS A 108 -10.55 8.99 6.41
C LYS A 108 -10.14 8.39 5.06
N ASP A 109 -9.24 9.04 4.32
CA ASP A 109 -8.80 8.61 3.00
C ASP A 109 -7.58 7.69 3.02
N THR A 110 -6.79 7.71 4.08
CA THR A 110 -5.68 6.78 4.34
C THR A 110 -6.16 5.54 5.10
N TRP A 111 -5.25 4.61 5.40
CA TRP A 111 -5.56 3.45 6.24
C TRP A 111 -6.00 3.79 7.67
N ASP A 112 -5.92 5.06 8.10
CA ASP A 112 -6.54 5.50 9.36
C ASP A 112 -8.07 5.44 9.32
N GLY A 113 -8.68 5.62 8.15
CA GLY A 113 -10.11 5.38 7.96
C GLY A 113 -10.50 3.89 7.98
N PHE A 114 -9.53 2.98 7.92
CA PHE A 114 -9.69 1.52 7.83
C PHE A 114 -8.82 0.81 8.87
N ALA A 115 -8.67 1.41 10.03
CA ALA A 115 -7.75 0.95 11.08
C ALA A 115 -8.01 -0.50 11.52
N ALA A 116 -9.27 -0.92 11.59
CA ALA A 116 -9.64 -2.29 11.95
C ALA A 116 -9.16 -3.32 10.91
N GLU A 117 -9.28 -3.03 9.61
CA GLU A 117 -8.79 -3.93 8.56
C GLU A 117 -7.26 -3.93 8.51
N ARG A 118 -6.61 -2.75 8.63
CA ARG A 118 -5.15 -2.65 8.77
C ARG A 118 -4.64 -3.52 9.91
N GLN A 119 -5.25 -3.44 11.09
CA GLN A 119 -4.86 -4.24 12.26
C GLN A 119 -5.04 -5.73 12.01
N LYS A 120 -6.12 -6.16 11.32
CA LYS A 120 -6.31 -7.56 10.91
C LYS A 120 -5.22 -8.05 9.95
N ILE A 121 -4.71 -7.18 9.08
CA ILE A 121 -3.60 -7.52 8.17
C ILE A 121 -2.30 -7.67 8.98
N PHE A 122 -2.00 -6.74 9.88
CA PHE A 122 -0.81 -6.82 10.73
C PHE A 122 -0.86 -8.03 11.66
N GLN A 123 -2.00 -8.31 12.28
CA GLN A 123 -2.18 -9.51 13.10
C GLN A 123 -1.94 -10.79 12.29
N TYR A 124 -2.46 -10.85 11.06
CA TYR A 124 -2.23 -12.00 10.20
C TYR A 124 -0.74 -12.19 9.85
N ILE A 125 -0.01 -11.09 9.58
CA ILE A 125 1.44 -11.14 9.33
C ILE A 125 2.18 -11.69 10.56
N ALA A 126 1.82 -11.25 11.74
CA ALA A 126 2.39 -11.72 13.00
C ALA A 126 2.07 -13.22 13.26
N ASP A 127 0.79 -13.62 13.17
CA ASP A 127 0.32 -14.98 13.42
C ASP A 127 0.97 -16.01 12.48
N GLN A 128 1.14 -15.62 11.21
CA GLN A 128 1.78 -16.47 10.20
C GLN A 128 3.32 -16.33 10.18
N LYS A 129 3.89 -15.49 11.05
CA LYS A 129 5.34 -15.21 11.11
C LYS A 129 5.94 -14.86 9.74
N ILE A 130 5.23 -14.06 8.95
CA ILE A 130 5.63 -13.70 7.59
C ILE A 130 6.89 -12.81 7.66
N PRO A 131 8.04 -13.25 7.12
CA PRO A 131 9.27 -12.48 7.21
C PRO A 131 9.43 -11.49 6.05
N GLY A 132 10.35 -10.52 6.22
CA GLY A 132 10.89 -9.69 5.13
C GLY A 132 9.88 -8.73 4.48
N LEU A 133 8.82 -8.30 5.20
CA LEU A 133 7.82 -7.40 4.64
C LEU A 133 8.27 -5.94 4.74
N VAL A 134 8.26 -5.27 3.59
CA VAL A 134 8.44 -3.83 3.42
C VAL A 134 7.18 -3.26 2.77
N ILE A 135 6.78 -2.05 3.17
CA ILE A 135 5.61 -1.38 2.61
C ILE A 135 6.07 -0.20 1.74
N LEU A 136 5.55 -0.11 0.53
CA LEU A 136 5.69 1.07 -0.33
C LEU A 136 4.35 1.76 -0.48
N SER A 137 4.32 3.08 -0.31
CA SER A 137 3.11 3.88 -0.45
C SER A 137 3.34 5.21 -1.17
N ALA A 138 2.25 5.93 -1.42
CA ALA A 138 2.23 7.19 -2.15
C ALA A 138 1.23 8.21 -1.55
N ASP A 139 0.62 9.07 -2.38
CA ASP A 139 -0.47 10.02 -2.08
C ASP A 139 -0.07 11.30 -1.33
N ARG A 140 0.99 11.32 -0.56
CA ARG A 140 1.26 12.44 0.37
C ARG A 140 2.08 13.58 -0.21
N HIS A 141 2.37 13.57 -1.51
CA HIS A 141 3.10 14.62 -2.25
C HIS A 141 4.40 15.03 -1.55
N ARG A 142 5.08 14.07 -0.96
CA ARG A 142 6.39 14.14 -0.32
C ARG A 142 7.00 12.74 -0.25
N SER A 143 8.25 12.64 0.18
CA SER A 143 8.90 11.36 0.44
C SER A 143 9.16 11.22 1.93
N ASP A 144 8.80 10.06 2.50
CA ASP A 144 8.96 9.74 3.91
C ASP A 144 9.47 8.30 4.10
N ALA A 145 10.08 8.04 5.25
CA ALA A 145 10.30 6.69 5.74
C ALA A 145 9.77 6.57 7.17
N PHE A 146 9.05 5.49 7.47
CA PHE A 146 8.45 5.24 8.77
C PHE A 146 8.84 3.87 9.31
N LYS A 147 8.96 3.79 10.62
CA LYS A 147 8.96 2.53 11.38
C LYS A 147 7.60 2.40 12.05
N ILE A 148 6.83 1.40 11.65
CA ILE A 148 5.50 1.15 12.20
C ILE A 148 5.62 0.23 13.39
N ASP A 149 5.30 0.74 14.57
CA ASP A 149 4.98 -0.10 15.71
C ASP A 149 3.53 -0.56 15.58
N THR A 150 3.35 -1.86 15.40
CA THR A 150 2.03 -2.46 15.22
C THR A 150 1.29 -2.69 16.53
N GLY A 151 1.97 -2.56 17.68
CA GLY A 151 1.45 -2.91 18.99
C GLY A 151 1.22 -4.41 19.22
N ILE A 152 1.69 -5.26 18.31
CA ILE A 152 1.52 -6.73 18.38
C ILE A 152 2.77 -7.34 19.00
N VAL A 153 2.59 -8.02 20.13
CA VAL A 153 3.69 -8.67 20.87
C VAL A 153 4.38 -9.72 20.01
N GLY A 154 5.70 -9.66 19.95
CA GLY A 154 6.54 -10.61 19.19
C GLY A 154 6.61 -10.34 17.69
N MET A 155 5.91 -9.33 17.18
CA MET A 155 6.04 -8.91 15.79
C MET A 155 7.24 -7.96 15.62
N TYR A 156 8.00 -8.16 14.55
CA TYR A 156 9.04 -7.21 14.17
C TYR A 156 8.42 -5.89 13.64
N PRO A 157 9.10 -4.74 13.78
CA PRO A 157 8.59 -3.49 13.27
C PRO A 157 8.52 -3.51 11.73
N LEU A 158 7.39 -3.04 11.17
CA LEU A 158 7.28 -2.86 9.74
C LEU A 158 7.91 -1.52 9.31
N TYR A 159 8.49 -1.49 8.12
CA TYR A 159 9.00 -0.28 7.52
C TYR A 159 8.14 0.11 6.33
N GLU A 160 7.74 1.38 6.27
CA GLU A 160 7.02 1.96 5.14
C GLU A 160 7.85 3.08 4.54
N CYS A 161 8.11 2.97 3.22
CA CYS A 161 8.76 3.99 2.41
C CYS A 161 7.73 4.59 1.48
N GLN A 162 7.61 5.91 1.51
CA GLN A 162 6.63 6.67 0.76
C GLN A 162 7.32 7.62 -0.19
N SER A 163 6.86 7.71 -1.44
CA SER A 163 7.29 8.73 -2.39
C SER A 163 6.22 8.99 -3.44
N SER A 164 5.80 10.25 -3.62
CA SER A 164 4.69 10.56 -4.51
C SER A 164 4.69 11.98 -5.10
N ARG A 165 5.80 12.70 -5.06
CA ARG A 165 5.89 14.05 -5.61
C ARG A 165 6.70 14.09 -6.90
N LEU A 166 6.23 13.43 -7.97
CA LEU A 166 6.91 13.46 -9.28
C LEU A 166 6.67 14.76 -10.05
N THR A 167 5.42 15.16 -10.19
CA THR A 167 5.02 16.33 -11.00
C THR A 167 4.18 17.34 -10.25
N ASN A 168 3.63 16.96 -9.10
CA ASN A 168 2.68 17.76 -8.37
C ASN A 168 3.32 18.98 -7.72
N GLN A 169 2.68 20.14 -7.83
CA GLN A 169 3.11 21.38 -7.17
C GLN A 169 2.66 21.43 -5.72
N HIS A 170 1.50 20.84 -5.41
CA HIS A 170 1.00 20.77 -4.04
C HIS A 170 1.87 19.87 -3.17
N VAL A 171 2.20 20.33 -1.97
CA VAL A 171 3.05 19.62 -1.02
C VAL A 171 2.43 19.61 0.37
N HIS A 172 2.64 18.52 1.08
CA HIS A 172 2.27 18.41 2.50
C HIS A 172 3.47 18.60 3.41
N GLY A 173 3.25 19.15 4.59
CA GLY A 173 4.28 19.33 5.62
C GLY A 173 4.86 17.99 6.12
N LEU A 174 6.10 18.01 6.55
CA LEU A 174 6.80 16.86 7.12
C LEU A 174 6.13 16.38 8.42
N ILE A 175 6.32 15.12 8.75
CA ILE A 175 5.75 14.45 9.92
C ILE A 175 6.84 14.20 10.96
N LYS A 176 6.61 14.65 12.21
CA LYS A 176 7.61 14.54 13.29
C LYS A 176 8.00 13.10 13.65
N HIS A 177 7.12 12.12 13.44
CA HIS A 177 7.41 10.72 13.77
C HIS A 177 7.93 9.89 12.59
N SER A 178 8.26 10.52 11.45
CA SER A 178 9.02 9.87 10.38
C SER A 178 10.47 9.68 10.79
N LEU A 179 11.10 8.61 10.31
CA LEU A 179 12.55 8.40 10.39
C LEU A 179 13.29 9.39 9.50
N PHE A 180 12.66 9.72 8.39
CA PHE A 180 13.16 10.62 7.35
C PHE A 180 11.97 11.24 6.62
N GLY A 181 12.10 12.50 6.19
CA GLY A 181 11.11 13.18 5.38
C GLY A 181 11.75 14.21 4.43
N TYR A 182 11.23 14.28 3.20
CA TYR A 182 11.66 15.25 2.19
C TYR A 182 10.47 15.77 1.40
N ASN A 183 10.36 17.11 1.29
CA ASN A 183 9.25 17.75 0.61
C ASN A 183 9.63 19.04 -0.16
N GLU A 184 10.91 19.30 -0.36
CA GLU A 184 11.39 20.56 -0.98
C GLU A 184 11.16 20.58 -2.49
N LYS A 185 11.53 19.48 -3.19
CA LYS A 185 11.43 19.37 -4.65
C LYS A 185 10.66 18.12 -5.07
N GLN A 186 10.36 18.01 -6.36
CA GLN A 186 9.90 16.76 -6.97
C GLN A 186 10.95 15.69 -6.72
N SER A 187 10.48 14.51 -6.38
CA SER A 187 11.36 13.41 -6.01
C SER A 187 10.69 12.06 -6.22
N PHE A 188 11.51 11.04 -6.33
CA PHE A 188 11.05 9.65 -6.33
C PHE A 188 11.90 8.79 -5.41
N GLY A 189 11.34 7.69 -4.97
CA GLY A 189 12.02 6.71 -4.13
C GLY A 189 12.67 5.61 -4.98
N ARG A 190 13.94 5.30 -4.69
CA ARG A 190 14.63 4.10 -5.19
C ARG A 190 14.84 3.13 -4.05
N VAL A 191 14.54 1.86 -4.29
CA VAL A 191 14.83 0.77 -3.36
C VAL A 191 15.83 -0.18 -4.00
N ASP A 192 16.96 -0.36 -3.34
CA ASP A 192 18.00 -1.31 -3.72
C ASP A 192 17.93 -2.50 -2.74
N PHE A 193 17.89 -3.74 -3.25
CA PHE A 193 17.91 -4.98 -2.46
C PHE A 193 19.25 -5.67 -2.61
N ASP A 194 19.89 -5.97 -1.49
CA ASP A 194 21.03 -6.90 -1.46
C ASP A 194 20.55 -8.26 -0.93
N LEU A 195 20.40 -9.21 -1.85
CA LEU A 195 19.95 -10.58 -1.57
C LEU A 195 21.09 -11.56 -1.36
N LYS A 196 22.35 -11.12 -1.57
CA LYS A 196 23.55 -11.97 -1.50
C LYS A 196 24.26 -11.89 -0.15
N ALA A 197 23.94 -10.88 0.67
CA ALA A 197 24.45 -10.76 2.02
C ALA A 197 23.95 -11.92 2.90
N ASP A 198 24.75 -12.32 3.90
CA ASP A 198 24.33 -13.32 4.91
C ASP A 198 23.05 -12.87 5.65
N ASP A 199 22.90 -11.56 5.87
CA ASP A 199 21.67 -10.91 6.32
C ASP A 199 21.18 -9.99 5.19
N PRO A 200 20.18 -10.41 4.39
CA PRO A 200 19.69 -9.62 3.27
C PRO A 200 19.14 -8.26 3.70
N THR A 201 19.48 -7.22 2.96
CA THR A 201 19.11 -5.84 3.30
C THR A 201 18.37 -5.14 2.16
N PHE A 202 17.59 -4.11 2.52
CA PHE A 202 17.08 -3.14 1.55
C PHE A 202 17.51 -1.73 1.93
N LYS A 203 17.75 -0.90 0.93
CA LYS A 203 18.09 0.51 1.08
C LYS A 203 17.09 1.37 0.33
N TYR A 204 16.43 2.29 1.03
CA TYR A 204 15.56 3.30 0.44
C TYR A 204 16.33 4.61 0.27
N THR A 205 16.29 5.18 -0.94
CA THR A 205 16.96 6.45 -1.26
C THR A 205 15.96 7.36 -1.97
N VAL A 206 15.86 8.60 -1.54
CA VAL A 206 15.09 9.64 -2.23
C VAL A 206 15.99 10.35 -3.22
N ILE A 207 15.55 10.42 -4.48
CA ILE A 207 16.24 11.08 -5.59
C ILE A 207 15.41 12.31 -5.98
N ASN A 208 16.05 13.47 -6.09
CA ASN A 208 15.47 14.76 -6.49
C ASN A 208 16.24 15.39 -7.65
#